data_2a5aea37d76b601340d60042da32a2ac
#
_entry.id   2a5aea37d76b601340d60042da32a2ac
#
_cell.length_a   1.000
_cell.length_b   1.000
_cell.length_c   1.000
_cell.angle_alpha   90.00
_cell.angle_beta   90.00
_cell.angle_gamma   90.00
#
_symmetry.space_group_name_H-M   'P 1'
#
loop_
_entity.id
_entity.type
_entity.pdbx_description
1 polymer ?
#
loop_
_entity_poly.entity_id
_entity_poly.type
_entity_poly.pdbx_seq_one_letter_code
_entity_poly.pdbx_strand_id
1 'polypeptide(L)'
;MPDKTFEKELEFVQLLCNPDYLKWLYEQGYFEDQSFINLLNHLVYWKQDNYKRYLTYPYCLEILGILLKDDVVQILEDESFYAKIAQDQLLSWKSRKNE
;
A
#
# COMPACT_ATOMS: atom_id res chain seq x y z
N MET A 1 22.07 4.37 -8.71
CA MET A 1 21.56 2.99 -8.84
C MET A 1 20.82 2.59 -7.59
N PRO A 2 19.61 2.07 -7.74
CA PRO A 2 18.91 1.54 -6.58
C PRO A 2 19.63 0.29 -6.06
N ASP A 3 19.79 0.21 -4.76
CA ASP A 3 20.36 -0.96 -4.12
C ASP A 3 19.27 -1.98 -3.78
N LYS A 4 19.65 -3.10 -3.14
CA LYS A 4 18.71 -4.14 -2.78
C LYS A 4 17.63 -3.65 -1.80
N THR A 5 17.98 -2.72 -0.93
CA THR A 5 17.02 -2.15 0.02
C THR A 5 15.95 -1.36 -0.72
N PHE A 6 16.37 -0.56 -1.70
CA PHE A 6 15.45 0.22 -2.54
C PHE A 6 14.47 -0.71 -3.26
N GLU A 7 14.99 -1.78 -3.86
CA GLU A 7 14.16 -2.73 -4.61
C GLU A 7 13.14 -3.43 -3.70
N LYS A 8 13.57 -3.83 -2.50
CA LYS A 8 12.69 -4.49 -1.54
C LYS A 8 11.58 -3.55 -1.08
N GLU A 9 11.92 -2.29 -0.81
CA GLU A 9 10.92 -1.31 -0.39
C GLU A 9 9.94 -1.02 -1.52
N LEU A 10 10.43 -0.92 -2.75
CA LEU A 10 9.57 -0.71 -3.91
C LEU A 10 8.56 -1.84 -4.05
N GLU A 11 9.02 -3.08 -3.95
CA GLU A 11 8.14 -4.25 -4.02
C GLU A 11 7.11 -4.24 -2.90
N PHE A 12 7.54 -3.92 -1.68
CA PHE A 12 6.66 -3.91 -0.53
C PHE A 12 5.58 -2.83 -0.66
N VAL A 13 5.98 -1.62 -1.05
CA VAL A 13 5.02 -0.52 -1.23
C VAL A 13 3.97 -0.91 -2.27
N GLN A 14 4.38 -1.56 -3.36
CA GLN A 14 3.46 -1.98 -4.40
C GLN A 14 2.54 -3.11 -3.94
N LEU A 15 3.01 -3.98 -3.05
CA LEU A 15 2.18 -5.04 -2.48
C LEU A 15 1.06 -4.49 -1.60
N LEU A 16 1.22 -3.28 -1.07
CA LEU A 16 0.17 -2.67 -0.25
C LEU A 16 -1.12 -2.41 -1.02
N CYS A 17 -1.06 -2.44 -2.36
CA CYS A 17 -2.25 -2.34 -3.19
C CYS A 17 -3.01 -3.65 -3.31
N ASN A 18 -2.43 -4.76 -2.85
CA ASN A 18 -3.07 -6.07 -2.95
C ASN A 18 -3.97 -6.30 -1.74
N PRO A 19 -5.31 -6.37 -1.95
CA PRO A 19 -6.22 -6.51 -0.81
C PRO A 19 -6.03 -7.83 -0.04
N ASP A 20 -5.67 -8.90 -0.73
CA ASP A 20 -5.44 -10.18 -0.06
C ASP A 20 -4.23 -10.10 0.86
N TYR A 21 -3.18 -9.41 0.42
CA TYR A 21 -1.99 -9.23 1.23
C TYR A 21 -2.27 -8.36 2.45
N LEU A 22 -3.04 -7.28 2.29
CA LEU A 22 -3.43 -6.41 3.40
C LEU A 22 -4.24 -7.18 4.44
N LYS A 23 -5.18 -8.00 3.97
CA LYS A 23 -5.99 -8.82 4.86
C LYS A 23 -5.13 -9.80 5.65
N TRP A 24 -4.17 -10.41 4.98
CA TRP A 24 -3.22 -11.32 5.64
C TRP A 24 -2.42 -10.60 6.71
N LEU A 25 -1.88 -9.41 6.40
CA LEU A 25 -1.14 -8.62 7.37
C LEU A 25 -2.00 -8.28 8.60
N TYR A 26 -3.25 -7.92 8.36
CA TYR A 26 -4.18 -7.62 9.45
C TYR A 26 -4.41 -8.86 10.32
N GLU A 27 -4.65 -10.00 9.70
CA GLU A 27 -4.92 -11.25 10.41
C GLU A 27 -3.70 -11.71 11.23
N GLN A 28 -2.50 -11.41 10.77
CA GLN A 28 -1.27 -11.76 11.47
C GLN A 28 -0.91 -10.78 12.60
N GLY A 29 -1.69 -9.71 12.77
CA GLY A 29 -1.46 -8.75 13.84
C GLY A 29 -0.39 -7.71 13.58
N TYR A 30 0.07 -7.56 12.35
CA TYR A 30 1.12 -6.60 12.03
C TYR A 30 0.73 -5.16 12.35
N PHE A 31 -0.56 -4.81 12.23
CA PHE A 31 -1.00 -3.44 12.47
C PHE A 31 -1.09 -3.09 13.95
N GLU A 32 -0.84 -4.06 14.83
CA GLU A 32 -0.71 -3.85 16.27
C GLU A 32 0.74 -3.84 16.72
N ASP A 33 1.67 -4.08 15.79
CA ASP A 33 3.12 -4.11 16.06
C ASP A 33 3.72 -2.74 15.75
N GLN A 34 4.27 -2.09 16.80
CA GLN A 34 4.84 -0.76 16.64
C GLN A 34 6.01 -0.73 15.64
N SER A 35 6.79 -1.81 15.59
CA SER A 35 7.90 -1.89 14.64
C SER A 35 7.39 -1.84 13.19
N PHE A 36 6.26 -2.50 12.92
CA PHE A 36 5.66 -2.48 11.60
C PHE A 36 5.12 -1.09 11.27
N ILE A 37 4.48 -0.44 12.23
CA ILE A 37 3.98 0.93 12.04
C ILE A 37 5.12 1.89 11.77
N ASN A 38 6.25 1.73 12.46
CA ASN A 38 7.44 2.55 12.22
C ASN A 38 7.97 2.35 10.79
N LEU A 39 7.92 1.12 10.29
CA LEU A 39 8.30 0.84 8.90
C LEU A 39 7.38 1.59 7.93
N LEU A 40 6.08 1.57 8.16
CA LEU A 40 5.13 2.28 7.30
C LEU A 40 5.40 3.79 7.30
N ASN A 41 5.70 4.36 8.47
CA ASN A 41 6.05 5.77 8.57
C ASN A 41 7.32 6.10 7.79
N HIS A 42 8.31 5.19 7.83
CA HIS A 42 9.54 5.34 7.06
C HIS A 42 9.25 5.40 5.55
N LEU A 43 8.29 4.61 5.09
CA LEU A 43 8.00 4.49 3.67
C LEU A 43 7.28 5.71 3.08
N VAL A 44 6.89 6.69 3.91
CA VAL A 44 6.20 7.89 3.43
C VAL A 44 7.05 8.66 2.41
N TYR A 45 8.39 8.52 2.46
CA TYR A 45 9.26 9.21 1.51
C TYR A 45 8.95 8.84 0.04
N TRP A 46 8.30 7.71 -0.20
CA TRP A 46 7.91 7.29 -1.54
C TRP A 46 6.88 8.22 -2.19
N LYS A 47 6.27 9.12 -1.41
CA LYS A 47 5.37 10.14 -1.95
C LYS A 47 6.10 11.26 -2.70
N GLN A 48 7.42 11.36 -2.51
CA GLN A 48 8.22 12.38 -3.20
C GLN A 48 8.34 12.04 -4.69
N ASP A 49 8.34 13.07 -5.54
CA ASP A 49 8.27 12.88 -6.99
C ASP A 49 9.42 12.04 -7.55
N ASN A 50 10.62 12.18 -7.01
CA ASN A 50 11.78 11.43 -7.50
C ASN A 50 11.72 9.93 -7.17
N TYR A 51 10.88 9.53 -6.22
CA TYR A 51 10.65 8.12 -5.90
C TYR A 51 9.33 7.61 -6.49
N LYS A 52 8.31 8.47 -6.48
CA LYS A 52 6.97 8.13 -6.95
C LYS A 52 6.95 7.61 -8.38
N ARG A 53 7.84 8.11 -9.23
CA ARG A 53 7.91 7.72 -10.64
C ARG A 53 8.30 6.25 -10.84
N TYR A 54 8.88 5.59 -9.84
CA TYR A 54 9.22 4.17 -9.93
C TYR A 54 8.03 3.26 -9.68
N LEU A 55 6.93 3.80 -9.19
CA LEU A 55 5.76 3.00 -8.86
C LEU A 55 4.88 2.78 -10.08
N THR A 56 4.53 1.51 -10.33
CA THR A 56 3.61 1.17 -11.41
C THR A 56 2.20 1.69 -11.12
N TYR A 57 1.82 1.63 -9.83
CA TYR A 57 0.50 2.06 -9.38
C TYR A 57 0.64 3.06 -8.25
N PRO A 58 0.64 4.38 -8.56
CA PRO A 58 0.74 5.40 -7.50
C PRO A 58 -0.36 5.29 -6.44
N TYR A 59 -1.45 4.59 -6.75
CA TYR A 59 -2.54 4.35 -5.82
C TYR A 59 -2.06 3.70 -4.52
N CYS A 60 -0.95 2.95 -4.56
CA CYS A 60 -0.41 2.32 -3.35
C CYS A 60 0.00 3.36 -2.30
N LEU A 61 0.32 4.59 -2.72
CA LEU A 61 0.64 5.66 -1.79
C LEU A 61 -0.59 6.15 -1.04
N GLU A 62 -1.75 6.11 -1.68
CA GLU A 62 -3.02 6.44 -1.01
C GLU A 62 -3.34 5.38 0.04
N ILE A 63 -3.11 4.11 -0.30
CA ILE A 63 -3.28 3.02 0.66
C ILE A 63 -2.34 3.20 1.84
N LEU A 64 -1.08 3.52 1.59
CA LEU A 64 -0.11 3.77 2.66
C LEU A 64 -0.60 4.86 3.62
N GLY A 65 -1.15 5.94 3.07
CA GLY A 65 -1.71 7.00 3.89
C GLY A 65 -2.85 6.54 4.78
N ILE A 66 -3.72 5.67 4.25
CA ILE A 66 -4.84 5.09 5.01
C ILE A 66 -4.31 4.20 6.13
N LEU A 67 -3.27 3.42 5.86
CA LEU A 67 -2.69 2.51 6.85
C LEU A 67 -2.02 3.22 8.01
N LEU A 68 -1.75 4.52 7.87
CA LEU A 68 -1.13 5.31 8.93
C LEU A 68 -2.14 6.08 9.77
N LYS A 69 -3.43 5.92 9.50
CA LYS A 69 -4.48 6.56 10.28
C LYS A 69 -4.69 5.84 11.61
N ASP A 70 -5.14 6.58 12.63
CA ASP A 70 -5.37 6.04 13.95
C ASP A 70 -6.44 4.94 13.96
N ASP A 71 -7.40 5.02 13.06
CA ASP A 71 -8.51 4.06 12.98
C ASP A 71 -8.25 2.92 11.99
N VAL A 72 -6.98 2.65 11.68
CA VAL A 72 -6.61 1.65 10.69
C VAL A 72 -7.20 0.26 10.98
N VAL A 73 -7.23 -0.17 12.23
CA VAL A 73 -7.76 -1.48 12.60
C VAL A 73 -9.25 -1.57 12.22
N GLN A 74 -10.00 -0.51 12.50
CA GLN A 74 -11.43 -0.46 12.17
C GLN A 74 -11.65 -0.48 10.66
N ILE A 75 -10.80 0.21 9.91
CA ILE A 75 -10.87 0.22 8.44
C ILE A 75 -10.59 -1.19 7.90
N LEU A 76 -9.59 -1.87 8.45
CA LEU A 76 -9.19 -3.20 7.99
C LEU A 76 -10.16 -4.30 8.40
N GLU A 77 -11.03 -4.05 9.35
CA GLU A 77 -12.09 -4.98 9.73
C GLU A 77 -13.26 -4.96 8.74
N ASP A 78 -13.37 -3.90 7.96
CA ASP A 78 -14.49 -3.71 7.03
C ASP A 78 -14.18 -4.39 5.69
N GLU A 79 -14.96 -5.41 5.36
CA GLU A 79 -14.79 -6.14 4.11
C GLU A 79 -14.96 -5.25 2.88
N SER A 80 -15.77 -4.19 2.98
CA SER A 80 -15.98 -3.28 1.85
C SER A 80 -14.71 -2.52 1.48
N PHE A 81 -13.80 -2.33 2.43
CA PHE A 81 -12.52 -1.68 2.16
C PHE A 81 -11.70 -2.47 1.13
N TYR A 82 -11.63 -3.80 1.30
CA TYR A 82 -10.88 -4.66 0.40
C TYR A 82 -11.56 -4.73 -0.98
N ALA A 83 -12.88 -4.78 -0.99
CA ALA A 83 -13.63 -4.79 -2.23
C ALA A 83 -13.41 -3.49 -3.01
N LYS A 84 -13.34 -2.36 -2.31
CA LYS A 84 -13.08 -1.07 -2.93
C LYS A 84 -11.70 -1.00 -3.54
N ILE A 85 -10.68 -1.53 -2.85
CA ILE A 85 -9.32 -1.56 -3.39
C ILE A 85 -9.29 -2.37 -4.68
N ALA A 86 -9.90 -3.55 -4.69
CA ALA A 86 -9.93 -4.40 -5.86
C ALA A 86 -10.64 -3.71 -7.03
N GLN A 87 -11.74 -3.02 -6.75
CA GLN A 87 -12.50 -2.30 -7.77
C GLN A 87 -11.68 -1.13 -8.33
N ASP A 88 -11.02 -0.36 -7.47
CA ASP A 88 -10.22 0.78 -7.90
C ASP A 88 -9.05 0.34 -8.76
N GLN A 89 -8.41 -0.78 -8.43
CA GLN A 89 -7.34 -1.34 -9.23
C GLN A 89 -7.82 -1.74 -10.61
N LEU A 90 -8.98 -2.38 -10.68
CA LEU A 90 -9.56 -2.81 -11.95
C LEU A 90 -9.86 -1.62 -12.84
N LEU A 91 -10.42 -0.54 -12.28
CA LEU A 91 -10.73 0.67 -13.04
C LEU A 91 -9.45 1.35 -13.54
N SER A 92 -8.43 1.43 -12.69
CA SER A 92 -7.13 2.00 -13.09
C SER A 92 -6.50 1.19 -14.22
N TRP A 93 -6.57 -0.13 -14.11
CA TRP A 93 -6.01 -1.01 -15.12
C TRP A 93 -6.73 -0.88 -16.45
N LYS A 94 -8.06 -0.77 -16.41
CA LYS A 94 -8.86 -0.58 -17.64
C LYS A 94 -8.52 0.75 -18.33
N SER A 95 -8.38 1.82 -17.55
CA SER A 95 -7.99 3.11 -18.10
C SER A 95 -6.66 3.03 -18.83
N ARG A 96 -5.68 2.38 -18.22
CA ARG A 96 -4.34 2.23 -18.82
C ARG A 96 -4.40 1.40 -20.10
N LYS A 97 -5.26 0.37 -20.09
CA LYS A 97 -5.37 -0.53 -21.24
C LYS A 97 -6.01 0.16 -22.45
N ASN A 98 -6.83 1.16 -22.21
CA ASN A 98 -7.52 1.89 -23.28
C ASN A 98 -6.66 3.00 -23.89
N GLU A 99 -5.52 3.25 -23.34
CA GLU A 99 -4.55 4.20 -23.89
C GLU A 99 -3.74 3.52 -24.99
#